data_c183a9aab398f24f9ca717c93401a951
#
_entry.id   c183a9aab398f24f9ca717c93401a951
#
_cell.length_a   1.000
_cell.length_b   1.000
_cell.length_c   1.000
_cell.angle_alpha   90.00
_cell.angle_beta   90.00
_cell.angle_gamma   90.00
#
_symmetry.space_group_name_H-M   'P 1'
#
loop_
_entity.id
_entity.type
_entity.pdbx_description
1 polymer ?
#
loop_
_entity_poly.entity_id
_entity_poly.type
_entity_poly.pdbx_seq_one_letter_code
_entity_poly.pdbx_strand_id
1 'polypeptide(L)'
;ASAYQSRMKTADLSSGEEIAIFNQLQEDVQAAGVDFTNDFVQALVELDEPTLDDTMPDTERLARFAQDVFDGCTEVKLTYHTVKKLAKTLREANFKVQIAGTLTDGVLTIMDVSEKEAAPLYGCAIDIGTTTVTMVLTDLTTGKILAKGSSGNGQIRYGADVINRIIEQGKPGGRKKLQDAILKAVSYTHLRAH
;
A
#
# COMPACT_ATOMS: atom_id res chain seq x y z
N ALA A 1 22.62 5.06 29.11
CA ALA A 1 21.67 5.04 27.98
C ALA A 1 22.34 4.94 26.58
N SER A 2 23.69 5.14 26.50
CA SER A 2 24.37 5.16 25.18
C SER A 2 24.97 3.82 24.72
N ALA A 3 24.99 2.80 25.56
CA ALA A 3 25.62 1.51 25.24
C ALA A 3 24.71 0.51 24.49
N TYR A 4 23.40 0.75 24.40
CA TYR A 4 22.47 -0.17 23.77
C TYR A 4 22.29 0.07 22.27
N GLN A 5 22.68 1.23 21.78
CA GLN A 5 22.59 1.57 20.36
C GLN A 5 23.70 0.97 19.46
N SER A 6 24.74 0.37 20.04
CA SER A 6 25.94 -0.03 19.28
C SER A 6 26.03 -1.52 18.94
N ARG A 7 25.03 -2.36 19.22
CA ARG A 7 25.13 -3.82 19.04
C ARG A 7 24.16 -4.48 18.06
N MET A 8 23.53 -3.74 17.16
CA MET A 8 22.87 -4.32 15.99
C MET A 8 23.65 -3.99 14.72
N LYS A 9 24.79 -4.60 14.56
CA LYS A 9 25.35 -4.86 13.23
C LYS A 9 24.67 -6.10 12.68
N THR A 10 23.50 -5.93 12.12
CA THR A 10 23.05 -6.81 11.04
C THR A 10 24.02 -6.61 9.88
N ALA A 11 24.40 -7.70 9.21
CA ALA A 11 25.34 -7.67 8.11
C ALA A 11 25.05 -6.48 7.18
N ASP A 12 26.02 -5.59 7.04
CA ASP A 12 25.94 -4.33 6.30
C ASP A 12 25.95 -4.59 4.77
N LEU A 13 24.88 -5.20 4.27
CA LEU A 13 24.52 -4.94 2.86
C LEU A 13 23.90 -3.55 2.86
N SER A 14 24.36 -2.67 1.98
CA SER A 14 23.65 -1.40 1.73
C SER A 14 22.20 -1.72 1.34
N SER A 15 21.25 -0.87 1.70
CA SER A 15 19.84 -1.12 1.33
C SER A 15 19.67 -1.31 -0.18
N GLY A 16 20.54 -0.73 -1.00
CA GLY A 16 20.56 -0.91 -2.44
C GLY A 16 21.02 -2.31 -2.88
N GLU A 17 22.00 -2.91 -2.21
CA GLU A 17 22.44 -4.29 -2.51
C GLU A 17 21.37 -5.31 -2.13
N GLU A 18 20.70 -5.14 -0.99
CA GLU A 18 19.58 -6.00 -0.60
C GLU A 18 18.42 -5.91 -1.59
N ILE A 19 18.07 -4.70 -2.04
CA ILE A 19 17.02 -4.48 -3.05
C ILE A 19 17.39 -5.17 -4.37
N ALA A 20 18.64 -5.06 -4.81
CA ALA A 20 19.11 -5.69 -6.04
C ALA A 20 19.01 -7.23 -5.97
N ILE A 21 19.39 -7.82 -4.83
CA ILE A 21 19.27 -9.27 -4.59
C ILE A 21 17.81 -9.72 -4.64
N PHE A 22 16.88 -9.00 -4.01
CA PHE A 22 15.47 -9.35 -4.02
C PHE A 22 14.86 -9.24 -5.42
N ASN A 23 15.18 -8.18 -6.17
CA ASN A 23 14.68 -8.01 -7.53
C ASN A 23 15.25 -9.09 -8.46
N GLN A 24 16.54 -9.46 -8.32
CA GLN A 24 17.13 -10.56 -9.07
C GLN A 24 16.47 -11.90 -8.73
N LEU A 25 16.22 -12.18 -7.46
CA LEU A 25 15.53 -13.40 -7.04
C LEU A 25 14.12 -13.48 -7.65
N GLN A 26 13.40 -12.37 -7.72
CA GLN A 26 12.10 -12.31 -8.36
C GLN A 26 12.19 -12.64 -9.86
N GLU A 27 13.18 -12.10 -10.57
CA GLU A 27 13.43 -12.41 -11.98
C GLU A 27 13.77 -13.89 -12.18
N ASP A 28 14.60 -14.46 -11.31
CA ASP A 28 15.00 -15.87 -11.35
C ASP A 28 13.80 -16.81 -11.12
N VAL A 29 12.91 -16.46 -10.19
CA VAL A 29 11.70 -17.24 -9.89
C VAL A 29 10.70 -17.17 -11.03
N GLN A 30 10.53 -16.00 -11.66
CA GLN A 30 9.70 -15.86 -12.87
C GLN A 30 10.28 -16.66 -14.04
N ALA A 31 11.61 -16.65 -14.25
CA ALA A 31 12.28 -17.44 -15.27
C ALA A 31 12.12 -18.95 -15.04
N ALA A 32 11.96 -19.38 -13.78
CA ALA A 32 11.66 -20.76 -13.41
C ALA A 32 10.17 -21.15 -13.62
N GLY A 33 9.34 -20.26 -14.17
CA GLY A 33 7.94 -20.50 -14.50
C GLY A 33 6.97 -20.33 -13.34
N VAL A 34 7.38 -19.69 -12.25
CA VAL A 34 6.46 -19.28 -11.18
C VAL A 34 5.87 -17.92 -11.57
N ASP A 35 4.57 -17.90 -11.81
CA ASP A 35 3.84 -16.68 -12.11
C ASP A 35 3.45 -15.98 -10.80
N PHE A 36 3.88 -14.72 -10.66
CA PHE A 36 3.40 -13.86 -9.58
C PHE A 36 2.17 -13.13 -10.10
N THR A 37 1.00 -13.68 -9.80
CA THR A 37 -0.26 -12.99 -10.09
C THR A 37 -0.32 -11.69 -9.29
N ASN A 38 -0.48 -10.59 -9.99
CA ASN A 38 -0.70 -9.29 -9.39
C ASN A 38 -2.18 -8.94 -9.56
N ASP A 39 -2.94 -8.97 -8.47
CA ASP A 39 -4.37 -8.63 -8.47
C ASP A 39 -4.61 -7.12 -8.59
N PHE A 40 -3.57 -6.30 -8.45
CA PHE A 40 -3.69 -4.85 -8.58
C PHE A 40 -3.81 -4.46 -10.05
N VAL A 41 -4.83 -3.66 -10.33
CA VAL A 41 -5.13 -3.16 -11.67
C VAL A 41 -5.30 -1.65 -11.66
N GLN A 42 -4.96 -1.04 -12.80
CA GLN A 42 -5.06 0.39 -12.99
C GLN A 42 -5.46 0.65 -14.44
N ALA A 43 -6.38 1.58 -14.65
CA ALA A 43 -6.80 1.99 -15.99
C ALA A 43 -7.16 3.46 -16.06
N LEU A 44 -6.87 4.08 -17.21
CA LEU A 44 -7.45 5.36 -17.58
C LEU A 44 -8.86 5.11 -18.12
N VAL A 45 -9.81 5.85 -17.60
CA VAL A 45 -11.25 5.74 -17.90
C VAL A 45 -11.71 7.07 -18.47
N GLU A 46 -12.35 7.01 -19.64
CA GLU A 46 -13.04 8.15 -20.25
C GLU A 46 -14.52 7.80 -20.34
N LEU A 47 -15.33 8.48 -19.54
CA LEU A 47 -16.77 8.26 -19.46
C LEU A 47 -17.52 9.35 -20.22
N ASP A 48 -18.66 9.00 -20.80
CA ASP A 48 -19.57 9.99 -21.38
C ASP A 48 -20.15 10.89 -20.28
N GLU A 49 -20.22 12.17 -20.54
CA GLU A 49 -20.88 13.12 -19.64
C GLU A 49 -22.39 12.83 -19.57
N PRO A 50 -22.99 12.89 -18.35
CA PRO A 50 -24.43 12.73 -18.21
C PRO A 50 -25.19 13.84 -18.94
N THR A 51 -26.27 13.46 -19.60
CA THR A 51 -27.21 14.40 -20.28
C THR A 51 -28.51 14.48 -19.50
N LEU A 52 -29.41 15.37 -19.89
CA LEU A 52 -30.74 15.48 -19.25
C LEU A 52 -31.58 14.20 -19.39
N ASP A 53 -31.34 13.43 -20.43
CA ASP A 53 -32.03 12.17 -20.70
C ASP A 53 -31.32 10.95 -20.12
N ASP A 54 -30.13 11.15 -19.56
CA ASP A 54 -29.33 10.09 -18.95
C ASP A 54 -29.34 10.20 -17.43
N THR A 55 -30.14 9.34 -16.81
CA THR A 55 -30.33 9.28 -15.35
C THR A 55 -29.40 8.29 -14.63
N MET A 56 -28.42 7.72 -15.35
CA MET A 56 -27.51 6.70 -14.78
C MET A 56 -26.63 7.31 -13.67
N PRO A 57 -26.57 6.68 -12.49
CA PRO A 57 -25.65 7.10 -11.44
C PRO A 57 -24.17 6.98 -11.86
N ASP A 58 -23.31 7.88 -11.38
CA ASP A 58 -21.87 7.86 -11.68
C ASP A 58 -21.21 6.51 -11.31
N THR A 59 -21.66 5.87 -10.23
CA THR A 59 -21.17 4.55 -9.80
C THR A 59 -21.50 3.45 -10.80
N GLU A 60 -22.70 3.45 -11.37
CA GLU A 60 -23.12 2.48 -12.38
C GLU A 60 -22.42 2.74 -13.72
N ARG A 61 -22.29 3.99 -14.11
CA ARG A 61 -21.56 4.40 -15.30
C ARG A 61 -20.10 3.91 -15.27
N LEU A 62 -19.42 4.13 -14.14
CA LEU A 62 -18.06 3.64 -13.93
C LEU A 62 -18.00 2.11 -13.93
N ALA A 63 -18.96 1.44 -13.27
CA ALA A 63 -18.98 0.00 -13.20
C ALA A 63 -19.15 -0.66 -14.56
N ARG A 64 -20.03 -0.16 -15.41
CA ARG A 64 -20.24 -0.67 -16.79
C ARG A 64 -18.97 -0.54 -17.61
N PHE A 65 -18.36 0.65 -17.59
CA PHE A 65 -17.11 0.87 -18.32
C PHE A 65 -16.00 -0.08 -17.82
N ALA A 66 -15.87 -0.25 -16.51
CA ALA A 66 -14.84 -1.11 -15.94
C ALA A 66 -15.03 -2.59 -16.33
N GLN A 67 -16.27 -3.07 -16.43
CA GLN A 67 -16.57 -4.42 -16.92
C GLN A 67 -16.17 -4.62 -18.39
N ASP A 68 -16.29 -3.59 -19.21
CA ASP A 68 -15.90 -3.65 -20.64
C ASP A 68 -14.37 -3.63 -20.84
N VAL A 69 -13.64 -2.99 -19.92
CA VAL A 69 -12.18 -2.79 -20.04
C VAL A 69 -11.36 -3.92 -19.39
N PHE A 70 -11.85 -4.48 -18.27
CA PHE A 70 -11.12 -5.51 -17.56
C PHE A 70 -11.63 -6.91 -17.91
N ASP A 71 -10.82 -7.67 -18.64
CA ASP A 71 -11.13 -9.05 -19.02
C ASP A 71 -11.44 -9.90 -17.79
N GLY A 72 -12.54 -10.65 -17.88
CA GLY A 72 -13.00 -11.52 -16.79
C GLY A 72 -13.66 -10.80 -15.62
N CYS A 73 -13.85 -9.48 -15.69
CA CYS A 73 -14.59 -8.73 -14.67
C CYS A 73 -16.10 -8.98 -14.82
N THR A 74 -16.69 -9.63 -13.82
CA THR A 74 -18.14 -9.93 -13.78
C THR A 74 -18.88 -9.05 -12.78
N GLU A 75 -18.20 -8.51 -11.79
CA GLU A 75 -18.76 -7.66 -10.73
C GLU A 75 -17.84 -6.49 -10.43
N VAL A 76 -18.38 -5.31 -10.21
CA VAL A 76 -17.62 -4.11 -9.80
C VAL A 76 -18.13 -3.61 -8.46
N LYS A 77 -17.20 -3.44 -7.52
CA LYS A 77 -17.40 -2.84 -6.21
C LYS A 77 -16.60 -1.56 -6.07
N LEU A 78 -17.13 -0.60 -5.36
CA LEU A 78 -16.41 0.63 -5.01
C LEU A 78 -16.24 0.70 -3.49
N THR A 79 -15.04 1.08 -3.04
CA THR A 79 -14.85 1.35 -1.60
C THR A 79 -15.63 2.61 -1.20
N TYR A 80 -15.99 2.73 0.08
CA TYR A 80 -16.65 3.92 0.59
C TYR A 80 -15.85 5.21 0.32
N HIS A 81 -14.52 5.13 0.40
CA HIS A 81 -13.64 6.24 0.07
C HIS A 81 -13.82 6.70 -1.38
N THR A 82 -13.83 5.75 -2.31
CA THR A 82 -14.05 6.02 -3.75
C THR A 82 -15.41 6.64 -4.01
N VAL A 83 -16.48 6.07 -3.45
CA VAL A 83 -17.84 6.58 -3.62
C VAL A 83 -17.96 8.04 -3.16
N LYS A 84 -17.35 8.39 -2.02
CA LYS A 84 -17.41 9.76 -1.48
C LYS A 84 -16.83 10.82 -2.39
N LYS A 85 -15.80 10.51 -3.16
CA LYS A 85 -15.11 11.47 -4.01
C LYS A 85 -15.46 11.36 -5.49
N LEU A 86 -16.05 10.26 -5.93
CA LEU A 86 -16.27 9.91 -7.33
C LEU A 86 -16.95 11.05 -8.12
N ALA A 87 -18.10 11.52 -7.66
CA ALA A 87 -18.88 12.53 -8.38
C ALA A 87 -18.11 13.86 -8.55
N LYS A 88 -17.37 14.25 -7.53
CA LYS A 88 -16.52 15.44 -7.59
C LYS A 88 -15.36 15.25 -8.56
N THR A 89 -14.61 14.15 -8.40
CA THR A 89 -13.43 13.84 -9.24
C THR A 89 -13.80 13.73 -10.73
N LEU A 90 -14.93 13.06 -11.05
CA LEU A 90 -15.38 12.95 -12.44
C LEU A 90 -15.61 14.32 -13.08
N ARG A 91 -16.27 15.24 -12.38
CA ARG A 91 -16.57 16.57 -12.92
C ARG A 91 -15.33 17.46 -13.01
N GLU A 92 -14.45 17.43 -12.03
CA GLU A 92 -13.19 18.18 -12.03
C GLU A 92 -12.24 17.69 -13.14
N ALA A 93 -12.28 16.40 -13.46
CA ALA A 93 -11.46 15.78 -14.51
C ALA A 93 -12.16 15.68 -15.89
N ASN A 94 -13.29 16.35 -16.10
CA ASN A 94 -14.09 16.25 -17.32
C ASN A 94 -14.34 14.79 -17.75
N PHE A 95 -14.72 13.95 -16.78
CA PHE A 95 -15.01 12.52 -16.94
C PHE A 95 -13.83 11.65 -17.46
N LYS A 96 -12.59 12.18 -17.39
CA LYS A 96 -11.35 11.46 -17.68
C LYS A 96 -10.60 11.22 -16.38
N VAL A 97 -10.68 10.01 -15.86
CA VAL A 97 -10.11 9.66 -14.55
C VAL A 97 -9.28 8.40 -14.63
N GLN A 98 -8.32 8.27 -13.73
CA GLN A 98 -7.64 7.02 -13.48
C GLN A 98 -8.30 6.30 -12.33
N ILE A 99 -8.59 5.01 -12.51
CA ILE A 99 -9.04 4.12 -11.46
C ILE A 99 -7.91 3.17 -11.08
N ALA A 100 -7.87 2.81 -9.79
CA ALA A 100 -6.98 1.79 -9.26
C ALA A 100 -7.74 0.88 -8.29
N GLY A 101 -7.42 -0.41 -8.31
CA GLY A 101 -8.11 -1.39 -7.49
C GLY A 101 -7.49 -2.77 -7.55
N THR A 102 -8.27 -3.75 -7.14
CA THR A 102 -7.90 -5.17 -7.26
C THR A 102 -8.95 -5.92 -8.08
N LEU A 103 -8.51 -6.81 -8.96
CA LEU A 103 -9.35 -7.74 -9.68
C LEU A 103 -9.03 -9.16 -9.20
N THR A 104 -9.95 -9.74 -8.43
CA THR A 104 -9.79 -11.07 -7.84
C THR A 104 -11.07 -11.86 -8.07
N ASP A 105 -10.96 -13.06 -8.62
CA ASP A 105 -12.09 -13.97 -8.91
C ASP A 105 -13.24 -13.30 -9.69
N GLY A 106 -12.90 -12.44 -10.65
CA GLY A 106 -13.88 -11.71 -11.47
C GLY A 106 -14.53 -10.50 -10.79
N VAL A 107 -14.15 -10.18 -9.55
CA VAL A 107 -14.62 -9.01 -8.81
C VAL A 107 -13.58 -7.90 -8.85
N LEU A 108 -13.89 -6.81 -9.52
CA LEU A 108 -13.09 -5.59 -9.48
C LEU A 108 -13.51 -4.72 -8.29
N THR A 109 -12.62 -4.53 -7.34
CA THR A 109 -12.82 -3.59 -6.24
C THR A 109 -12.06 -2.30 -6.51
N ILE A 110 -12.75 -1.24 -6.92
CA ILE A 110 -12.16 0.09 -7.17
C ILE A 110 -11.89 0.76 -5.81
N MET A 111 -10.61 0.96 -5.51
CA MET A 111 -10.13 1.53 -4.25
C MET A 111 -9.88 3.02 -4.34
N ASP A 112 -9.53 3.49 -5.55
CA ASP A 112 -9.23 4.89 -5.79
C ASP A 112 -9.67 5.37 -7.16
N VAL A 113 -10.01 6.68 -7.24
CA VAL A 113 -10.26 7.42 -8.46
C VAL A 113 -9.52 8.75 -8.38
N SER A 114 -8.79 9.13 -9.42
CA SER A 114 -7.99 10.34 -9.46
C SER A 114 -8.02 11.02 -10.82
N GLU A 115 -7.75 12.33 -10.83
CA GLU A 115 -7.65 13.15 -12.03
C GLU A 115 -6.32 12.95 -12.79
N LYS A 116 -5.33 12.35 -12.13
CA LYS A 116 -3.97 12.23 -12.66
C LYS A 116 -3.85 11.03 -13.58
N GLU A 117 -3.46 11.28 -14.81
CA GLU A 117 -3.03 10.22 -15.73
C GLU A 117 -1.78 9.52 -15.17
N ALA A 118 -1.78 8.19 -15.28
CA ALA A 118 -0.61 7.33 -15.03
C ALA A 118 0.11 7.57 -13.68
N ALA A 119 -0.64 7.81 -12.60
CA ALA A 119 -0.02 7.80 -11.28
C ALA A 119 0.50 6.38 -10.97
N PRO A 120 1.77 6.22 -10.56
CA PRO A 120 2.30 4.91 -10.20
C PRO A 120 1.52 4.29 -9.05
N LEU A 121 1.26 2.99 -9.12
CA LEU A 121 0.58 2.25 -8.06
C LEU A 121 1.63 1.66 -7.11
N TYR A 122 1.75 2.23 -5.93
CA TYR A 122 2.73 1.78 -4.95
C TYR A 122 2.07 1.03 -3.79
N GLY A 123 2.74 -0.02 -3.32
CA GLY A 123 2.43 -0.72 -2.09
C GLY A 123 3.53 -0.53 -1.05
N CYS A 124 3.14 -0.62 0.22
CA CYS A 124 4.09 -0.60 1.32
C CYS A 124 3.83 -1.79 2.24
N ALA A 125 4.81 -2.68 2.34
CA ALA A 125 4.81 -3.74 3.35
C ALA A 125 5.53 -3.24 4.60
N ILE A 126 4.93 -3.47 5.78
CA ILE A 126 5.48 -3.05 7.07
C ILE A 126 5.58 -4.26 7.98
N ASP A 127 6.79 -4.62 8.36
CA ASP A 127 7.06 -5.61 9.41
C ASP A 127 7.33 -4.90 10.74
N ILE A 128 6.48 -5.15 11.73
CA ILE A 128 6.59 -4.59 13.08
C ILE A 128 7.09 -5.68 14.02
N GLY A 129 8.41 -5.88 14.01
CA GLY A 129 9.07 -6.80 14.92
C GLY A 129 9.20 -6.24 16.35
N THR A 130 9.51 -7.11 17.29
CA THR A 130 9.72 -6.74 18.71
C THR A 130 10.84 -5.70 18.87
N THR A 131 11.88 -5.81 18.06
CA THR A 131 13.09 -4.99 18.15
C THR A 131 13.21 -3.97 17.02
N THR A 132 12.75 -4.32 15.83
CA THR A 132 12.95 -3.56 14.60
C THR A 132 11.63 -3.37 13.87
N VAL A 133 11.46 -2.22 13.24
CA VAL A 133 10.40 -1.95 12.26
C VAL A 133 11.07 -1.85 10.90
N THR A 134 10.61 -2.64 9.95
CA THR A 134 11.10 -2.63 8.57
C THR A 134 9.97 -2.27 7.62
N MET A 135 10.25 -1.44 6.62
CA MET A 135 9.31 -1.06 5.56
C MET A 135 9.94 -1.33 4.20
N VAL A 136 9.13 -1.82 3.29
CA VAL A 136 9.50 -2.06 1.90
C VAL A 136 8.47 -1.37 1.00
N LEU A 137 8.93 -0.49 0.12
CA LEU A 137 8.13 0.14 -0.92
C LEU A 137 8.23 -0.68 -2.19
N THR A 138 7.11 -1.02 -2.77
CA THR A 138 7.01 -1.86 -3.97
C THR A 138 6.17 -1.17 -5.04
N ASP A 139 6.61 -1.23 -6.28
CA ASP A 139 5.76 -0.95 -7.43
C ASP A 139 4.80 -2.13 -7.64
N LEU A 140 3.51 -1.89 -7.45
CA LEU A 140 2.49 -2.94 -7.54
C LEU A 140 2.18 -3.36 -8.99
N THR A 141 2.62 -2.61 -9.98
CA THR A 141 2.45 -2.99 -11.39
C THR A 141 3.51 -3.97 -11.86
N THR A 142 4.73 -3.87 -11.31
CA THR A 142 5.88 -4.70 -11.68
C THR A 142 6.31 -5.68 -10.60
N GLY A 143 5.84 -5.50 -9.37
CA GLY A 143 6.30 -6.24 -8.19
C GLY A 143 7.70 -5.84 -7.70
N LYS A 144 8.40 -4.92 -8.37
CA LYS A 144 9.77 -4.53 -8.02
C LYS A 144 9.83 -3.76 -6.71
N ILE A 145 10.81 -4.10 -5.88
CA ILE A 145 11.13 -3.34 -4.67
C ILE A 145 11.86 -2.06 -5.07
N LEU A 146 11.32 -0.92 -4.67
CA LEU A 146 11.86 0.41 -4.97
C LEU A 146 12.72 0.95 -3.84
N ALA A 147 12.31 0.70 -2.59
CA ALA A 147 13.02 1.18 -1.42
C ALA A 147 12.81 0.27 -0.22
N LYS A 148 13.77 0.26 0.70
CA LYS A 148 13.71 -0.43 1.98
C LYS A 148 14.24 0.48 3.08
N GLY A 149 13.55 0.53 4.21
CA GLY A 149 13.98 1.26 5.39
C GLY A 149 13.78 0.42 6.65
N SER A 150 14.67 0.58 7.62
CA SER A 150 14.55 -0.07 8.93
C SER A 150 14.89 0.89 10.05
N SER A 151 14.20 0.75 11.18
CA SER A 151 14.49 1.47 12.41
C SER A 151 14.24 0.62 13.65
N GLY A 152 14.80 1.01 14.79
CA GLY A 152 14.49 0.37 16.06
C GLY A 152 13.03 0.59 16.47
N ASN A 153 12.39 -0.46 17.01
CA ASN A 153 11.06 -0.34 17.58
C ASN A 153 11.09 0.54 18.84
N GLY A 154 10.50 1.72 18.79
CA GLY A 154 10.49 2.68 19.91
C GLY A 154 9.83 2.18 21.18
N GLN A 155 9.10 1.05 21.14
CA GLN A 155 8.50 0.43 22.31
C GLN A 155 9.52 -0.24 23.25
N ILE A 156 10.75 -0.48 22.80
CA ILE A 156 11.83 -1.10 23.61
C ILE A 156 12.05 -0.37 24.92
N ARG A 157 11.91 0.96 24.94
CA ARG A 157 12.05 1.78 26.15
C ARG A 157 10.98 1.50 27.23
N TYR A 158 9.87 0.87 26.87
CA TYR A 158 8.77 0.52 27.76
C TYR A 158 8.73 -0.98 28.08
N GLY A 159 9.48 -1.79 27.34
CA GLY A 159 9.61 -3.22 27.54
C GLY A 159 10.49 -3.82 26.44
N ALA A 160 11.58 -4.51 26.87
CA ALA A 160 12.52 -5.13 25.95
C ALA A 160 11.89 -6.29 25.16
N ASP A 161 10.89 -6.95 25.74
CA ASP A 161 10.13 -8.06 25.16
C ASP A 161 8.63 -7.81 25.19
N VAL A 162 7.88 -8.72 24.57
CA VAL A 162 6.41 -8.64 24.45
C VAL A 162 5.73 -8.71 25.82
N ILE A 163 6.23 -9.53 26.74
CA ILE A 163 5.63 -9.72 28.07
C ILE A 163 5.71 -8.42 28.86
N ASN A 164 6.87 -7.78 28.89
CA ASN A 164 7.04 -6.48 29.54
C ASN A 164 6.16 -5.38 28.93
N ARG A 165 5.90 -5.41 27.63
CA ARG A 165 4.96 -4.48 26.96
C ARG A 165 3.51 -4.74 27.34
N ILE A 166 3.11 -6.01 27.50
CA ILE A 166 1.79 -6.37 28.01
C ILE A 166 1.60 -5.84 29.43
N ILE A 167 2.61 -5.97 30.29
CA ILE A 167 2.56 -5.41 31.65
C ILE A 167 2.46 -3.88 31.60
N GLU A 168 3.25 -3.22 30.75
CA GLU A 168 3.19 -1.75 30.60
C GLU A 168 1.84 -1.28 30.09
N GLN A 169 1.22 -2.04 29.15
CA GLN A 169 -0.11 -1.74 28.62
C GLN A 169 -1.17 -1.66 29.72
N GLY A 170 -1.07 -2.51 30.78
CA GLY A 170 -1.98 -2.51 31.92
C GLY A 170 -1.89 -1.29 32.84
N LYS A 171 -0.84 -0.48 32.73
CA LYS A 171 -0.65 0.73 33.53
C LYS A 171 -1.48 1.91 33.00
N PRO A 172 -1.84 2.90 33.83
CA PRO A 172 -2.50 4.12 33.37
C PRO A 172 -1.73 4.81 32.23
N GLY A 173 -2.37 4.97 31.08
CA GLY A 173 -1.76 5.56 29.86
C GLY A 173 -0.73 4.67 29.16
N GLY A 174 -0.46 3.45 29.62
CA GLY A 174 0.53 2.54 29.05
C GLY A 174 0.23 2.17 27.61
N ARG A 175 -1.02 1.85 27.28
CA ARG A 175 -1.45 1.55 25.91
C ARG A 175 -1.14 2.70 24.93
N LYS A 176 -1.46 3.94 25.36
CA LYS A 176 -1.20 5.12 24.50
C LYS A 176 0.30 5.34 24.28
N LYS A 177 1.12 5.18 25.32
CA LYS A 177 2.58 5.30 25.20
C LYS A 177 3.16 4.30 24.20
N LEU A 178 2.72 3.05 24.26
CA LEU A 178 3.16 2.00 23.33
C LEU A 178 2.71 2.31 21.90
N GLN A 179 1.46 2.76 21.72
CA GLN A 179 0.92 3.15 20.40
C GLN A 179 1.68 4.34 19.83
N ASP A 180 1.89 5.40 20.60
CA ASP A 180 2.61 6.59 20.12
C ASP A 180 4.07 6.24 19.76
N ALA A 181 4.71 5.32 20.51
CA ALA A 181 6.06 4.89 20.24
C ALA A 181 6.20 4.12 18.93
N ILE A 182 5.24 3.22 18.61
CA ILE A 182 5.29 2.45 17.37
C ILE A 182 4.90 3.32 16.17
N LEU A 183 3.89 4.16 16.27
CA LEU A 183 3.50 5.09 15.20
C LEU A 183 4.65 6.03 14.84
N LYS A 184 5.38 6.52 15.85
CA LYS A 184 6.58 7.33 15.61
C LYS A 184 7.70 6.55 14.91
N ALA A 185 7.92 5.28 15.27
CA ALA A 185 8.91 4.43 14.61
C ALA A 185 8.54 4.16 13.16
N VAL A 186 7.27 3.83 12.86
CA VAL A 186 6.76 3.63 11.51
C VAL A 186 6.91 4.90 10.67
N SER A 187 6.49 6.06 11.19
CA SER A 187 6.62 7.35 10.50
C SER A 187 8.08 7.70 10.20
N TYR A 188 9.00 7.44 11.15
CA TYR A 188 10.42 7.68 10.94
C TYR A 188 11.03 6.74 9.88
N THR A 189 10.61 5.48 9.87
CA THR A 189 11.06 4.49 8.89
C THR A 189 10.58 4.86 7.48
N HIS A 190 9.34 5.34 7.34
CA HIS A 190 8.81 5.85 6.09
C HIS A 190 9.67 7.00 5.52
N LEU A 191 10.09 7.96 6.36
CA LEU A 191 10.94 9.08 5.92
C LEU A 191 12.35 8.64 5.49
N ARG A 192 12.83 7.48 5.93
CA ARG A 192 14.14 6.92 5.54
C ARG A 192 14.11 6.06 4.30
N ALA A 193 12.94 5.61 3.89
CA ALA A 193 12.74 4.81 2.68
C ALA A 193 12.64 5.69 1.41
N HIS A 194 12.65 7.00 1.58
CA HIS A 194 12.74 8.00 0.51
C HIS A 194 14.13 8.64 0.52
#